data_1babe7ea22647ecb931c84f0a952ffe6
#
_entry.id   1babe7ea22647ecb931c84f0a952ffe6
#
_cell.length_a   1.000
_cell.length_b   1.000
_cell.length_c   1.000
_cell.angle_alpha   90.00
_cell.angle_beta   90.00
_cell.angle_gamma   90.00
#
_symmetry.space_group_name_H-M   'P 1'
#
loop_
_entity.id
_entity.type
_entity.pdbx_description
1 polymer ?
#
loop_
_entity_poly.entity_id
_entity_poly.type
_entity_poly.pdbx_seq_one_letter_code
_entity_poly.pdbx_strand_id
1 'polypeptide(L)'
;MTTSYGGGTIPKQNVVRVADFLLIYGNDISDPKGISEMVRKIHVMPSYRGVPILFNEDDHYDFEKPMNNFIAAVREHASWGYFDFRMKNEGFDEGYQSVPVNWSISSVRKRGFFTLVGEITGELK
;
A
#
# COMPACT_ATOMS: atom_id res chain seq x y z
N MET A 1 12.56 11.12 10.81
CA MET A 1 11.43 12.03 10.52
C MET A 1 10.79 11.58 9.22
N THR A 2 9.47 11.57 9.15
CA THR A 2 8.73 11.31 7.91
C THR A 2 7.58 12.29 7.81
N THR A 3 6.93 12.32 6.65
CA THR A 3 5.71 13.10 6.43
C THR A 3 4.85 12.39 5.43
N SER A 4 3.56 12.65 5.46
CA SER A 4 2.58 12.09 4.55
C SER A 4 1.92 13.17 3.71
N TYR A 5 1.44 12.79 2.56
CA TYR A 5 0.69 13.62 1.62
C TYR A 5 -0.60 12.88 1.25
N GLY A 6 -1.56 13.58 0.67
CA GLY A 6 -2.79 12.94 0.19
C GLY A 6 -2.54 11.89 -0.89
N GLY A 7 -3.53 11.03 -1.13
CA GLY A 7 -3.47 9.95 -2.11
C GLY A 7 -2.94 10.39 -3.46
N GLY A 8 -2.15 9.54 -4.12
CA GLY A 8 -1.53 9.81 -5.40
C GLY A 8 -0.49 10.93 -5.45
N THR A 9 -0.13 11.52 -4.29
CA THR A 9 0.78 12.67 -4.23
C THR A 9 2.20 12.24 -3.85
N ILE A 10 3.19 12.80 -4.54
CA ILE A 10 4.61 12.55 -4.26
C ILE A 10 5.17 13.65 -3.36
N PRO A 11 5.99 13.31 -2.34
CA PRO A 11 6.64 14.28 -1.47
C PRO A 11 7.53 15.25 -2.23
N LYS A 12 7.60 16.50 -1.76
CA LYS A 12 8.48 17.52 -2.33
C LYS A 12 9.95 17.22 -2.00
N GLN A 13 10.89 17.67 -2.85
CA GLN A 13 12.32 17.38 -2.72
C GLN A 13 12.93 17.77 -1.36
N ASN A 14 12.50 18.90 -0.77
CA ASN A 14 12.98 19.34 0.55
C ASN A 14 12.59 18.37 1.66
N VAL A 15 11.44 17.70 1.52
CA VAL A 15 10.97 16.66 2.44
C VAL A 15 11.74 15.36 2.22
N VAL A 16 11.86 14.91 0.97
CA VAL A 16 12.60 13.70 0.59
C VAL A 16 14.04 13.77 1.11
N ARG A 17 14.67 14.95 1.04
CA ARG A 17 16.06 15.16 1.49
C ARG A 17 16.28 14.87 2.97
N VAL A 18 15.31 15.15 3.84
CA VAL A 18 15.46 15.08 5.31
C VAL A 18 14.73 13.90 5.94
N ALA A 19 13.93 13.18 5.16
CA ALA A 19 13.16 12.04 5.67
C ALA A 19 14.07 10.83 5.95
N ASP A 20 13.78 10.08 7.02
CA ASP A 20 14.40 8.80 7.32
C ASP A 20 13.70 7.66 6.59
N PHE A 21 12.42 7.83 6.25
CA PHE A 21 11.62 7.00 5.35
C PHE A 21 10.48 7.85 4.77
N LEU A 22 9.92 7.42 3.67
CA LEU A 22 8.87 8.15 2.97
C LEU A 22 7.53 7.41 3.11
N LEU A 23 6.53 8.10 3.66
CA LEU A 23 5.14 7.65 3.63
C LEU A 23 4.44 8.29 2.43
N ILE A 24 3.88 7.46 1.58
CA ILE A 24 3.04 7.85 0.45
C ILE A 24 1.74 7.05 0.49
N TYR A 25 0.76 7.44 -0.28
CA TYR A 25 -0.58 6.86 -0.23
C TYR A 25 -1.02 6.40 -1.61
N GLY A 26 -1.54 5.17 -1.67
CA GLY A 26 -2.09 4.56 -2.88
C GLY A 26 -3.56 4.92 -3.14
N ASN A 27 -4.25 5.52 -2.16
CA ASN A 27 -5.60 6.04 -2.35
C ASN A 27 -5.67 6.89 -3.62
N ASP A 28 -6.78 6.83 -4.34
CA ASP A 28 -7.00 7.49 -5.64
C ASP A 28 -6.17 6.93 -6.82
N ILE A 29 -5.38 5.88 -6.64
CA ILE A 29 -4.60 5.23 -7.71
C ILE A 29 -5.19 3.86 -8.01
N SER A 30 -6.12 3.80 -8.94
CA SER A 30 -6.79 2.55 -9.35
C SER A 30 -5.98 1.69 -10.34
N ASP A 31 -5.04 2.27 -11.07
CA ASP A 31 -4.14 1.52 -11.97
C ASP A 31 -2.80 1.24 -11.27
N PRO A 32 -2.41 -0.04 -11.08
CA PRO A 32 -1.14 -0.41 -10.48
C PRO A 32 0.10 0.21 -11.14
N LYS A 33 0.01 0.60 -12.41
CA LYS A 33 1.08 1.35 -13.08
C LYS A 33 1.35 2.70 -12.41
N GLY A 34 0.30 3.36 -11.91
CA GLY A 34 0.44 4.61 -11.18
C GLY A 34 1.25 4.44 -9.90
N ILE A 35 1.07 3.34 -9.18
CA ILE A 35 1.88 2.98 -8.01
C ILE A 35 3.37 2.85 -8.39
N SER A 36 3.67 2.06 -9.43
CA SER A 36 5.04 1.93 -9.94
C SER A 36 5.66 3.27 -10.36
N GLU A 37 4.88 4.11 -11.05
CA GLU A 37 5.34 5.43 -11.47
C GLU A 37 5.65 6.37 -10.30
N MET A 38 4.85 6.33 -9.22
CA MET A 38 5.12 7.12 -8.01
C MET A 38 6.49 6.77 -7.43
N VAL A 39 6.79 5.48 -7.26
CA VAL A 39 8.07 5.01 -6.72
C VAL A 39 9.23 5.41 -7.65
N ARG A 40 9.10 5.18 -8.95
CA ARG A 40 10.14 5.55 -9.93
C ARG A 40 10.41 7.05 -9.95
N LYS A 41 9.37 7.88 -9.86
CA LYS A 41 9.53 9.34 -9.76
C LYS A 41 10.31 9.76 -8.52
N ILE A 42 10.09 9.08 -7.38
CA ILE A 42 10.87 9.33 -6.16
C ILE A 42 12.32 8.89 -6.35
N HIS A 43 12.56 7.71 -6.92
CA HIS A 43 13.91 7.17 -7.14
C HIS A 43 14.81 8.08 -7.98
N VAL A 44 14.23 8.81 -8.95
CA VAL A 44 15.01 9.74 -9.80
C VAL A 44 15.14 11.15 -9.22
N MET A 45 14.57 11.42 -8.05
CA MET A 45 14.74 12.73 -7.41
C MET A 45 16.18 12.94 -6.95
N PRO A 46 16.83 14.09 -7.26
CA PRO A 46 18.19 14.36 -6.78
C PRO A 46 18.35 14.35 -5.25
N SER A 47 17.26 14.58 -4.53
CA SER A 47 17.21 14.58 -3.07
C SER A 47 16.99 13.19 -2.46
N TYR A 48 16.67 12.17 -3.24
CA TYR A 48 16.44 10.82 -2.74
C TYR A 48 17.75 10.13 -2.36
N ARG A 49 17.80 9.59 -1.15
CA ARG A 49 19.02 9.00 -0.56
C ARG A 49 18.94 7.48 -0.35
N GLY A 50 17.99 6.82 -1.03
CA GLY A 50 17.77 5.39 -0.86
C GLY A 50 17.05 5.01 0.43
N VAL A 51 16.30 5.94 1.04
CA VAL A 51 15.51 5.64 2.25
C VAL A 51 14.30 4.77 1.91
N PRO A 52 13.78 3.97 2.86
CA PRO A 52 12.60 3.15 2.62
C PRO A 52 11.39 3.97 2.14
N ILE A 53 10.63 3.40 1.21
CA ILE A 53 9.36 3.95 0.73
C ILE A 53 8.25 3.00 1.19
N LEU A 54 7.20 3.54 1.80
CA LEU A 54 6.04 2.80 2.27
C LEU A 54 4.76 3.46 1.77
N PHE A 55 3.95 2.71 1.02
CA PHE A 55 2.54 3.03 0.84
C PHE A 55 1.82 2.74 2.15
N ASN A 56 1.54 3.79 2.93
CA ASN A 56 0.96 3.64 4.27
C ASN A 56 -0.52 3.27 4.23
N GLU A 57 -1.24 3.78 3.23
CA GLU A 57 -2.66 3.52 3.02
C GLU A 57 -2.95 3.30 1.55
N ASP A 58 -3.64 2.21 1.27
CA ASP A 58 -4.20 1.92 -0.04
C ASP A 58 -5.46 1.07 0.16
N ASP A 59 -6.56 1.50 -0.41
CA ASP A 59 -7.87 0.89 -0.31
C ASP A 59 -8.28 0.14 -1.59
N HIS A 60 -7.31 -0.29 -2.38
CA HIS A 60 -7.52 -1.11 -3.57
C HIS A 60 -7.25 -2.59 -3.26
N TYR A 61 -8.30 -3.42 -3.29
CA TYR A 61 -8.30 -4.80 -2.78
C TYR A 61 -8.33 -5.87 -3.88
N ASP A 62 -7.76 -5.59 -5.02
CA ASP A 62 -7.71 -6.49 -6.19
C ASP A 62 -6.67 -7.62 -6.02
N PHE A 63 -6.62 -8.25 -4.84
CA PHE A 63 -5.58 -9.24 -4.50
C PHE A 63 -5.64 -10.53 -5.34
N GLU A 64 -6.79 -10.81 -5.97
CA GLU A 64 -6.97 -11.92 -6.91
C GLU A 64 -6.37 -11.66 -8.30
N LYS A 65 -6.05 -10.40 -8.60
CA LYS A 65 -5.44 -10.04 -9.88
C LYS A 65 -3.93 -10.27 -9.85
N PRO A 66 -3.32 -10.79 -10.93
CA PRO A 66 -1.88 -11.03 -11.00
C PRO A 66 -1.04 -9.75 -10.94
N MET A 67 -1.66 -8.61 -11.17
CA MET A 67 -1.09 -7.28 -10.98
C MET A 67 -2.10 -6.42 -10.21
N ASN A 68 -1.72 -5.99 -9.05
CA ASN A 68 -2.46 -5.09 -8.17
C ASN A 68 -1.50 -4.08 -7.53
N ASN A 69 -2.02 -3.13 -6.78
CA ASN A 69 -1.22 -2.06 -6.18
C ASN A 69 -0.14 -2.60 -5.24
N PHE A 70 -0.43 -3.63 -4.46
CA PHE A 70 0.55 -4.27 -3.58
C PHE A 70 1.72 -4.87 -4.38
N ILE A 71 1.44 -5.70 -5.39
CA ILE A 71 2.47 -6.28 -6.26
C ILE A 71 3.28 -5.20 -6.98
N ALA A 72 2.62 -4.14 -7.45
CA ALA A 72 3.28 -3.02 -8.10
C ALA A 72 4.27 -2.31 -7.18
N ALA A 73 3.88 -2.06 -5.92
CA ALA A 73 4.76 -1.46 -4.91
C ALA A 73 5.98 -2.35 -4.62
N VAL A 74 5.76 -3.63 -4.35
CA VAL A 74 6.83 -4.58 -4.02
C VAL A 74 7.83 -4.75 -5.17
N ARG A 75 7.37 -4.78 -6.42
CA ARG A 75 8.24 -4.84 -7.61
C ARG A 75 9.16 -3.62 -7.76
N GLU A 76 8.75 -2.49 -7.26
CA GLU A 76 9.56 -1.26 -7.24
C GLU A 76 10.35 -1.10 -5.92
N HIS A 77 10.43 -2.16 -5.10
CA HIS A 77 11.11 -2.15 -3.80
C HIS A 77 10.51 -1.19 -2.77
N ALA A 78 9.21 -0.94 -2.84
CA ALA A 78 8.46 -0.22 -1.81
C ALA A 78 7.66 -1.20 -0.95
N SER A 79 7.50 -0.87 0.33
CA SER A 79 6.56 -1.58 1.22
C SER A 79 5.13 -1.11 0.96
N TRP A 80 4.16 -1.93 1.29
CA TRP A 80 2.75 -1.62 1.08
C TRP A 80 1.92 -1.98 2.31
N GLY A 81 1.09 -1.04 2.76
CA GLY A 81 0.21 -1.18 3.91
C GLY A 81 -1.24 -1.38 3.49
N TYR A 82 -1.85 -2.41 4.04
CA TYR A 82 -3.25 -2.73 3.84
C TYR A 82 -4.15 -1.82 4.68
N PHE A 83 -4.91 -0.95 4.01
CA PHE A 83 -5.91 -0.11 4.66
C PHE A 83 -7.30 -0.70 4.45
N ASP A 84 -7.72 -1.57 5.37
CA ASP A 84 -8.99 -2.29 5.30
C ASP A 84 -10.17 -1.38 5.67
N PHE A 85 -10.47 -0.42 4.81
CA PHE A 85 -11.58 0.50 4.99
C PHE A 85 -12.89 -0.13 4.49
N ARG A 86 -13.95 -0.05 5.30
CA ARG A 86 -15.28 -0.52 4.89
C ARG A 86 -15.88 0.44 3.87
N MET A 87 -16.10 -0.05 2.66
CA MET A 87 -16.69 0.72 1.56
C MET A 87 -18.19 0.94 1.75
N LYS A 88 -18.74 1.93 1.05
CA LYS A 88 -20.19 2.15 1.00
C LYS A 88 -20.88 0.89 0.46
N ASN A 89 -21.96 0.46 1.16
CA ASN A 89 -22.77 -0.73 0.87
C ASN A 89 -22.11 -2.08 1.21
N GLU A 90 -20.95 -2.12 1.83
CA GLU A 90 -20.40 -3.36 2.37
C GLU A 90 -21.04 -3.72 3.73
N GLY A 91 -21.04 -5.02 4.04
CA GLY A 91 -21.50 -5.56 5.32
C GLY A 91 -20.61 -5.12 6.50
N PHE A 92 -21.08 -5.39 7.71
CA PHE A 92 -20.33 -5.10 8.93
C PHE A 92 -19.21 -6.11 9.23
N ASP A 93 -19.08 -7.14 8.42
CA ASP A 93 -17.99 -8.13 8.45
C ASP A 93 -16.74 -7.65 7.68
N GLU A 94 -16.85 -6.57 6.93
CA GLU A 94 -15.75 -5.96 6.18
C GLU A 94 -15.17 -4.73 6.89
N GLY A 95 -13.91 -4.44 6.61
CA GLY A 95 -13.17 -3.31 7.14
C GLY A 95 -12.59 -3.56 8.54
N TYR A 96 -11.69 -2.69 8.97
CA TYR A 96 -11.04 -2.76 10.28
C TYR A 96 -12.00 -2.50 11.45
N GLN A 97 -13.17 -1.94 11.17
CA GLN A 97 -14.26 -1.73 12.13
C GLN A 97 -15.34 -2.81 12.04
N SER A 98 -15.00 -3.97 11.48
CA SER A 98 -15.95 -5.08 11.36
C SER A 98 -16.51 -5.55 12.71
N VAL A 99 -17.78 -5.98 12.70
CA VAL A 99 -18.47 -6.46 13.90
C VAL A 99 -18.96 -7.90 13.65
N PRO A 100 -18.73 -8.84 14.57
CA PRO A 100 -17.95 -8.69 15.81
C PRO A 100 -16.45 -8.56 15.56
N VAL A 101 -15.78 -7.83 16.44
CA VAL A 101 -14.31 -7.77 16.44
C VAL A 101 -13.77 -9.07 17.00
N ASN A 102 -13.30 -9.95 16.14
CA ASN A 102 -12.84 -11.29 16.52
C ASN A 102 -11.34 -11.54 16.20
N TRP A 103 -10.64 -10.52 15.69
CA TRP A 103 -9.23 -10.60 15.30
C TRP A 103 -8.91 -11.69 14.27
N SER A 104 -9.93 -12.16 13.54
CA SER A 104 -9.78 -13.21 12.55
C SER A 104 -9.64 -12.66 11.12
N ILE A 105 -9.07 -13.48 10.25
CA ILE A 105 -9.03 -13.23 8.81
C ILE A 105 -10.37 -13.67 8.20
N SER A 106 -11.43 -12.92 8.48
CA SER A 106 -12.80 -13.36 8.26
C SER A 106 -13.32 -13.12 6.83
N SER A 107 -12.89 -12.03 6.17
CA SER A 107 -13.41 -11.66 4.85
C SER A 107 -12.57 -12.22 3.70
N VAL A 108 -13.14 -12.21 2.49
CA VAL A 108 -12.45 -12.66 1.26
C VAL A 108 -11.22 -11.79 1.00
N ARG A 109 -11.36 -10.46 1.11
CA ARG A 109 -10.24 -9.55 0.87
C ARG A 109 -9.14 -9.65 1.92
N LYS A 110 -9.47 -9.85 3.20
CA LYS A 110 -8.49 -10.13 4.25
C LYS A 110 -7.69 -11.39 3.95
N ARG A 111 -8.39 -12.47 3.58
CA ARG A 111 -7.72 -13.72 3.16
C ARG A 111 -6.84 -13.51 1.94
N GLY A 112 -7.33 -12.80 0.93
CA GLY A 112 -6.55 -12.48 -0.28
C GLY A 112 -5.26 -11.76 0.04
N PHE A 113 -5.32 -10.73 0.90
CA PHE A 113 -4.13 -9.99 1.34
C PHE A 113 -3.11 -10.91 2.04
N PHE A 114 -3.53 -11.67 3.06
CA PHE A 114 -2.60 -12.52 3.81
C PHE A 114 -2.07 -13.69 3.00
N THR A 115 -2.84 -14.25 2.06
CA THR A 115 -2.34 -15.22 1.10
C THR A 115 -1.22 -14.62 0.26
N LEU A 116 -1.44 -13.45 -0.31
CA LEU A 116 -0.44 -12.77 -1.14
C LEU A 116 0.82 -12.39 -0.34
N VAL A 117 0.67 -11.96 0.91
CA VAL A 117 1.82 -11.73 1.81
C VAL A 117 2.62 -13.03 1.99
N GLY A 118 1.96 -14.14 2.28
CA GLY A 118 2.62 -15.44 2.46
C GLY A 118 3.36 -15.91 1.19
N GLU A 119 2.79 -15.69 0.02
CA GLU A 119 3.46 -15.99 -1.27
C GLU A 119 4.70 -15.11 -1.48
N ILE A 120 4.61 -13.81 -1.24
CA ILE A 120 5.71 -12.86 -1.42
C ILE A 120 6.86 -13.14 -0.43
N THR A 121 6.53 -13.48 0.81
CA THR A 121 7.53 -13.76 1.86
C THR A 121 8.08 -15.19 1.80
N GLY A 122 7.48 -16.07 0.99
CA GLY A 122 7.87 -17.47 0.87
C GLY A 122 7.34 -18.37 2.00
N GLU A 123 6.42 -17.89 2.82
CA GLU A 123 5.76 -18.67 3.88
C GLU A 123 4.71 -19.64 3.33
N LEU A 124 4.10 -19.31 2.17
CA LEU A 124 3.23 -20.19 1.40
C LEU A 124 3.95 -20.62 0.13
N LYS A 125 4.01 -21.93 -0.08
CA LYS A 125 4.58 -22.56 -1.28
C LYS A 125 3.47 -23.14 -2.16
#